data_c654b7a4a06c4eafb6f10da829ec6c2e
#
_entry.id   c654b7a4a06c4eafb6f10da829ec6c2e
#
_cell.length_a   1.000
_cell.length_b   1.000
_cell.length_c   1.000
_cell.angle_alpha   90.00
_cell.angle_beta   90.00
_cell.angle_gamma   90.00
#
_symmetry.space_group_name_H-M   'P 1'
#
loop_
_entity.id
_entity.type
_entity.pdbx_description
1 polymer ?
#
loop_
_entity_poly.entity_id
_entity_poly.type
_entity_poly.pdbx_seq_one_letter_code
_entity_poly.pdbx_strand_id
1 'polypeptide(L)'
;MKFILDEKAYVNELFEHKTMGKSEKISIRLLLKYFRSIGLTKEDAINELVLFMKANLPQFKEFQWKTTINHLATLVYDNEQELIVVDKVFITKRELETILAFDDFKQQRVLFCLLVYKKVQNVMNKQENQWFSGSLSEVFKMARINGKSGTIDAQCRMIYEFKEAGLVTLAKRIKSLNLHLNYIDLNIDENSEIAMVIEDFNDVVYYLYKHLGERVVQCQQCGRMIKLKKNERASRKYCQSCKKITNNEKVARFRERQK
;
A
#
# COMPACT_ATOMS: atom_id res chain seq x y z
N MET A 1 -1.41 0.84 -3.03
CA MET A 1 -0.37 -0.17 -2.71
C MET A 1 -0.98 -1.55 -2.68
N LYS A 2 -0.22 -2.59 -3.02
CA LYS A 2 -0.67 -4.00 -2.94
C LYS A 2 -0.25 -4.69 -1.63
N PHE A 3 0.13 -3.93 -0.62
CA PHE A 3 0.42 -4.48 0.69
C PHE A 3 -0.87 -4.72 1.48
N ILE A 4 -0.88 -5.77 2.27
CA ILE A 4 -1.83 -5.94 3.36
C ILE A 4 -1.20 -5.21 4.55
N LEU A 5 -1.67 -3.99 4.80
CA LEU A 5 -1.09 -3.08 5.80
C LEU A 5 -1.43 -3.50 7.23
N ASP A 6 -2.57 -4.13 7.40
CA ASP A 6 -3.00 -4.74 8.65
C ASP A 6 -3.22 -6.24 8.44
N GLU A 7 -2.17 -7.03 8.71
CA GLU A 7 -2.22 -8.47 8.57
C GLU A 7 -3.17 -9.11 9.60
N LYS A 8 -3.36 -8.49 10.78
CA LYS A 8 -4.28 -8.98 11.81
C LYS A 8 -5.73 -8.82 11.38
N ALA A 9 -6.10 -7.63 10.92
CA ALA A 9 -7.44 -7.38 10.40
C ALA A 9 -7.75 -8.29 9.21
N TYR A 10 -6.79 -8.48 8.29
CA TYR A 10 -6.99 -9.38 7.15
C TYR A 10 -7.22 -10.83 7.57
N VAL A 11 -6.49 -11.35 8.55
CA VAL A 11 -6.71 -12.70 9.08
C VAL A 11 -8.11 -12.82 9.71
N ASN A 12 -8.56 -11.81 10.46
CA ASN A 12 -9.90 -11.79 11.03
C ASN A 12 -10.98 -11.83 9.92
N GLU A 13 -10.79 -11.08 8.83
CA GLU A 13 -11.68 -11.14 7.65
C GLU A 13 -11.71 -12.54 7.01
N LEU A 14 -10.58 -13.25 6.94
CA LEU A 14 -10.54 -14.62 6.42
C LEU A 14 -11.41 -15.57 7.28
N PHE A 15 -11.35 -15.44 8.60
CA PHE A 15 -12.15 -16.24 9.50
C PHE A 15 -13.63 -15.86 9.44
N GLU A 16 -13.96 -14.57 9.48
CA GLU A 16 -15.33 -14.06 9.46
C GLU A 16 -16.06 -14.45 8.16
N HIS A 17 -15.41 -14.24 7.01
CA HIS A 17 -15.99 -14.51 5.70
C HIS A 17 -15.76 -15.94 5.21
N LYS A 18 -15.08 -16.79 5.98
CA LYS A 18 -14.78 -18.18 5.65
C LYS A 18 -14.20 -18.33 4.25
N THR A 19 -13.14 -17.60 3.94
CA THR A 19 -12.54 -17.54 2.59
C THR A 19 -11.02 -17.55 2.66
N MET A 20 -10.39 -17.99 1.55
CA MET A 20 -8.94 -17.85 1.35
C MET A 20 -8.54 -16.51 0.69
N GLY A 21 -9.48 -15.57 0.57
CA GLY A 21 -9.22 -14.26 -0.02
C GLY A 21 -8.80 -14.32 -1.51
N LYS A 22 -8.13 -13.29 -1.98
CA LYS A 22 -7.72 -13.16 -3.39
C LYS A 22 -6.45 -13.92 -3.75
N SER A 23 -5.65 -14.31 -2.78
CA SER A 23 -4.38 -15.02 -2.98
C SER A 23 -4.17 -16.03 -1.87
N GLU A 24 -4.38 -17.30 -2.21
CA GLU A 24 -4.29 -18.43 -1.27
C GLU A 24 -2.91 -18.47 -0.60
N LYS A 25 -1.82 -18.25 -1.35
CA LYS A 25 -0.45 -18.29 -0.80
C LYS A 25 -0.22 -17.21 0.27
N ILE A 26 -0.77 -16.00 0.06
CA ILE A 26 -0.68 -14.93 1.05
C ILE A 26 -1.51 -15.31 2.27
N SER A 27 -2.74 -15.78 2.08
CA SER A 27 -3.63 -16.19 3.17
C SER A 27 -3.05 -17.34 3.98
N ILE A 28 -2.46 -18.36 3.32
CA ILE A 28 -1.74 -19.44 3.99
C ILE A 28 -0.64 -18.90 4.90
N ARG A 29 0.22 -18.02 4.37
CA ARG A 29 1.31 -17.43 5.16
C ARG A 29 0.78 -16.64 6.36
N LEU A 30 -0.27 -15.85 6.18
CA LEU A 30 -0.84 -15.04 7.25
C LEU A 30 -1.55 -15.88 8.31
N LEU A 31 -2.28 -16.91 7.92
CA LEU A 31 -2.89 -17.88 8.85
C LEU A 31 -1.82 -18.62 9.65
N LEU A 32 -0.72 -19.04 9.03
CA LEU A 32 0.39 -19.67 9.74
C LEU A 32 1.06 -18.71 10.76
N LYS A 33 1.24 -17.42 10.39
CA LYS A 33 1.69 -16.39 11.35
C LYS A 33 0.72 -16.23 12.52
N TYR A 34 -0.57 -16.24 12.23
CA TYR A 34 -1.60 -16.16 13.27
C TYR A 34 -1.55 -17.38 14.21
N PHE A 35 -1.54 -18.60 13.66
CA PHE A 35 -1.46 -19.82 14.47
C PHE A 35 -0.21 -19.86 15.35
N ARG A 36 0.93 -19.42 14.81
CA ARG A 36 2.13 -19.23 15.60
C ARG A 36 1.93 -18.21 16.72
N SER A 37 1.26 -17.09 16.46
CA SER A 37 1.05 -16.02 17.46
C SER A 37 0.16 -16.45 18.63
N ILE A 38 -0.68 -17.46 18.45
CA ILE A 38 -1.52 -18.06 19.51
C ILE A 38 -0.88 -19.30 20.13
N GLY A 39 0.39 -19.59 19.81
CA GLY A 39 1.22 -20.62 20.46
C GLY A 39 1.08 -22.04 19.89
N LEU A 40 0.46 -22.24 18.72
CA LEU A 40 0.41 -23.55 18.10
C LEU A 40 1.82 -23.98 17.64
N THR A 41 2.10 -25.28 17.75
CA THR A 41 3.29 -25.87 17.13
C THR A 41 3.19 -25.80 15.60
N LYS A 42 4.32 -25.96 14.91
CA LYS A 42 4.35 -25.98 13.44
C LYS A 42 3.42 -27.05 12.85
N GLU A 43 3.40 -28.23 13.49
CA GLU A 43 2.57 -29.36 13.07
C GLU A 43 1.09 -29.08 13.29
N ASP A 44 0.71 -28.59 14.45
CA ASP A 44 -0.67 -28.24 14.77
C ASP A 44 -1.19 -27.10 13.85
N ALA A 45 -0.35 -26.09 13.58
CA ALA A 45 -0.70 -25.02 12.67
C ALA A 45 -0.92 -25.50 11.23
N ILE A 46 -0.14 -26.47 10.76
CA ILE A 46 -0.37 -27.10 9.44
C ILE A 46 -1.69 -27.83 9.43
N ASN A 47 -2.02 -28.59 10.49
CA ASN A 47 -3.26 -29.34 10.60
C ASN A 47 -4.47 -28.41 10.61
N GLU A 48 -4.46 -27.37 11.44
CA GLU A 48 -5.51 -26.35 11.49
C GLU A 48 -5.68 -25.62 10.14
N LEU A 49 -4.57 -25.27 9.50
CA LEU A 49 -4.62 -24.66 8.18
C LEU A 49 -5.27 -25.57 7.14
N VAL A 50 -4.92 -26.86 7.12
CA VAL A 50 -5.49 -27.84 6.20
C VAL A 50 -7.00 -28.00 6.46
N LEU A 51 -7.43 -28.03 7.72
CA LEU A 51 -8.86 -28.06 8.09
C LEU A 51 -9.57 -26.79 7.59
N PHE A 52 -8.99 -25.62 7.82
CA PHE A 52 -9.54 -24.37 7.32
C PHE A 52 -9.64 -24.33 5.79
N MET A 53 -8.60 -24.79 5.09
CA MET A 53 -8.61 -24.85 3.62
C MET A 53 -9.63 -25.85 3.07
N LYS A 54 -9.79 -27.02 3.71
CA LYS A 54 -10.82 -28.01 3.33
C LYS A 54 -12.22 -27.41 3.44
N ALA A 55 -12.47 -26.62 4.45
CA ALA A 55 -13.78 -26.00 4.68
C ALA A 55 -14.08 -24.82 3.76
N ASN A 56 -13.05 -24.06 3.34
CA ASN A 56 -13.24 -22.72 2.75
C ASN A 56 -12.64 -22.55 1.34
N LEU A 57 -11.95 -23.55 0.80
CA LEU A 57 -11.41 -23.51 -0.57
C LEU A 57 -12.12 -24.56 -1.43
N PRO A 58 -12.94 -24.13 -2.40
CA PRO A 58 -13.57 -25.07 -3.35
C PRO A 58 -12.52 -25.92 -4.07
N GLN A 59 -12.78 -27.23 -4.18
CA GLN A 59 -11.89 -28.19 -4.85
C GLN A 59 -10.49 -28.32 -4.21
N PHE A 60 -10.36 -28.05 -2.91
CA PHE A 60 -9.11 -28.26 -2.20
C PHE A 60 -8.64 -29.71 -2.29
N LYS A 61 -7.39 -29.91 -2.75
CA LYS A 61 -6.72 -31.20 -2.79
C LYS A 61 -5.40 -31.10 -2.02
N GLU A 62 -5.34 -31.71 -0.87
CA GLU A 62 -4.21 -31.58 0.07
C GLU A 62 -2.85 -31.90 -0.59
N PHE A 63 -2.77 -32.93 -1.42
CA PHE A 63 -1.52 -33.31 -2.09
C PHE A 63 -0.95 -32.20 -3.00
N GLN A 64 -1.81 -31.35 -3.59
CA GLN A 64 -1.38 -30.24 -4.44
C GLN A 64 -0.78 -29.09 -3.62
N TRP A 65 -1.23 -28.91 -2.39
CA TRP A 65 -0.82 -27.82 -1.51
C TRP A 65 0.25 -28.20 -0.51
N LYS A 66 0.46 -29.51 -0.25
CA LYS A 66 1.37 -30.03 0.78
C LYS A 66 2.75 -29.39 0.74
N THR A 67 3.40 -29.32 -0.43
CA THR A 67 4.73 -28.72 -0.59
C THR A 67 4.71 -27.22 -0.29
N THR A 68 3.69 -26.49 -0.77
CA THR A 68 3.55 -25.05 -0.54
C THR A 68 3.30 -24.74 0.94
N ILE A 69 2.41 -25.50 1.59
CA ILE A 69 2.08 -25.35 3.01
C ILE A 69 3.33 -25.60 3.86
N ASN A 70 4.02 -26.72 3.65
CA ASN A 70 5.22 -27.06 4.40
C ASN A 70 6.34 -26.02 4.23
N HIS A 71 6.56 -25.57 2.99
CA HIS A 71 7.55 -24.52 2.72
C HIS A 71 7.21 -23.21 3.46
N LEU A 72 5.96 -22.75 3.39
CA LEU A 72 5.53 -21.52 4.05
C LEU A 72 5.53 -21.67 5.58
N ALA A 73 5.15 -22.85 6.11
CA ALA A 73 5.24 -23.13 7.54
C ALA A 73 6.68 -23.08 8.03
N THR A 74 7.62 -23.70 7.30
CA THR A 74 9.06 -23.60 7.58
C THR A 74 9.53 -22.15 7.59
N LEU A 75 9.18 -21.36 6.56
CA LEU A 75 9.56 -19.94 6.51
C LEU A 75 8.98 -19.12 7.67
N VAL A 76 7.75 -19.39 8.10
CA VAL A 76 7.09 -18.65 9.19
C VAL A 76 7.68 -19.02 10.54
N TYR A 77 7.87 -20.31 10.82
CA TYR A 77 8.31 -20.80 12.12
C TYR A 77 9.80 -20.64 12.32
N ASP A 78 10.63 -20.99 11.34
CA ASP A 78 12.10 -20.93 11.46
C ASP A 78 12.61 -19.47 11.48
N ASN A 79 11.90 -18.53 10.83
CA ASN A 79 12.24 -17.10 10.89
C ASN A 79 11.38 -16.30 11.88
N GLU A 80 10.65 -16.97 12.74
CA GLU A 80 9.83 -16.36 13.79
C GLU A 80 8.94 -15.20 13.29
N GLN A 81 8.32 -15.37 12.12
CA GLN A 81 7.55 -14.29 11.50
C GLN A 81 6.27 -13.98 12.28
N GLU A 82 6.07 -12.71 12.58
CA GLU A 82 4.87 -12.19 13.26
C GLU A 82 3.94 -11.50 12.27
N LEU A 83 2.68 -11.31 12.68
CA LEU A 83 1.73 -10.47 11.97
C LEU A 83 2.15 -8.99 12.10
N ILE A 84 2.14 -8.28 10.99
CA ILE A 84 2.58 -6.89 10.89
C ILE A 84 1.36 -5.99 10.71
N VAL A 85 1.38 -4.88 11.45
CA VAL A 85 0.44 -3.77 11.27
C VAL A 85 1.27 -2.52 10.98
N VAL A 86 0.96 -1.85 9.88
CA VAL A 86 1.60 -0.60 9.49
C VAL A 86 0.64 0.53 9.81
N ASP A 87 0.79 1.12 10.99
CA ASP A 87 -0.08 2.21 11.44
C ASP A 87 0.33 3.55 10.80
N LYS A 88 1.62 3.81 10.72
CA LYS A 88 2.15 5.09 10.23
C LYS A 88 3.56 4.97 9.68
N VAL A 89 3.92 5.90 8.81
CA VAL A 89 5.31 6.16 8.41
C VAL A 89 5.63 7.65 8.56
N PHE A 90 6.86 7.94 8.92
CA PHE A 90 7.36 9.30 9.14
C PHE A 90 8.15 9.77 7.92
N ILE A 91 7.92 11.02 7.51
CA ILE A 91 8.70 11.71 6.48
C ILE A 91 9.49 12.81 7.18
N THR A 92 10.81 12.78 7.03
CA THR A 92 11.69 13.79 7.63
C THR A 92 11.66 15.06 6.80
N LYS A 93 12.07 16.16 7.42
CA LYS A 93 12.20 17.46 6.76
C LYS A 93 13.21 17.40 5.61
N ARG A 94 14.35 16.75 5.81
CA ARG A 94 15.39 16.54 4.78
C ARG A 94 14.84 15.80 3.56
N GLU A 95 14.09 14.72 3.77
CA GLU A 95 13.46 13.95 2.68
C GLU A 95 12.48 14.81 1.90
N LEU A 96 11.66 15.57 2.60
CA LEU A 96 10.65 16.42 1.99
C LEU A 96 11.28 17.58 1.22
N GLU A 97 12.29 18.26 1.79
CA GLU A 97 13.04 19.32 1.13
C GLU A 97 13.73 18.82 -0.15
N THR A 98 14.31 17.61 -0.10
CA THR A 98 14.92 16.96 -1.28
C THR A 98 13.90 16.75 -2.39
N ILE A 99 12.68 16.32 -2.05
CA ILE A 99 11.59 16.13 -3.01
C ILE A 99 11.12 17.47 -3.58
N LEU A 100 10.99 18.50 -2.73
CA LEU A 100 10.50 19.83 -3.11
C LEU A 100 11.52 20.64 -3.92
N ALA A 101 12.78 20.24 -3.93
CA ALA A 101 13.83 20.85 -4.77
C ALA A 101 13.60 20.67 -6.28
N PHE A 102 12.69 19.77 -6.69
CA PHE A 102 12.30 19.61 -8.08
C PHE A 102 11.24 20.63 -8.47
N ASP A 103 11.38 21.25 -9.64
CA ASP A 103 10.42 22.23 -10.17
C ASP A 103 9.12 21.56 -10.69
N ASP A 104 9.23 20.36 -11.32
CA ASP A 104 8.04 19.67 -11.83
C ASP A 104 7.30 18.95 -10.71
N PHE A 105 6.11 19.43 -10.45
CA PHE A 105 5.22 18.83 -9.44
C PHE A 105 4.85 17.36 -9.71
N LYS A 106 4.92 16.88 -10.96
CA LYS A 106 4.74 15.45 -11.24
C LYS A 106 5.90 14.63 -10.69
N GLN A 107 7.12 15.14 -10.85
CA GLN A 107 8.33 14.52 -10.30
C GLN A 107 8.27 14.48 -8.77
N GLN A 108 7.92 15.59 -8.12
CA GLN A 108 7.75 15.65 -6.67
C GLN A 108 6.76 14.58 -6.18
N ARG A 109 5.61 14.42 -6.85
CA ARG A 109 4.61 13.41 -6.48
C ARG A 109 5.14 11.98 -6.61
N VAL A 110 5.88 11.69 -7.67
CA VAL A 110 6.45 10.34 -7.88
C VAL A 110 7.51 10.04 -6.85
N LEU A 111 8.43 10.98 -6.58
CA LEU A 111 9.45 10.84 -5.54
C LEU A 111 8.82 10.62 -4.16
N PHE A 112 7.80 11.41 -3.83
CA PHE A 112 7.06 11.27 -2.56
C PHE A 112 6.40 9.90 -2.42
N CYS A 113 5.72 9.44 -3.47
CA CYS A 113 5.08 8.12 -3.46
C CYS A 113 6.10 6.97 -3.44
N LEU A 114 7.26 7.11 -4.11
CA LEU A 114 8.37 6.15 -4.01
C LEU A 114 8.89 6.06 -2.57
N LEU A 115 9.12 7.20 -1.94
CA LEU A 115 9.58 7.27 -0.55
C LEU A 115 8.63 6.56 0.41
N VAL A 116 7.34 6.93 0.38
CA VAL A 116 6.33 6.33 1.26
C VAL A 116 6.20 4.83 1.01
N TYR A 117 6.16 4.42 -0.27
CA TYR A 117 6.09 2.99 -0.63
C TYR A 117 7.29 2.22 -0.06
N LYS A 118 8.50 2.79 -0.18
CA LYS A 118 9.71 2.15 0.35
C LYS A 118 9.71 2.08 1.87
N LYS A 119 9.28 3.12 2.56
CA LYS A 119 9.18 3.10 4.02
C LYS A 119 8.18 2.04 4.51
N VAL A 120 7.02 1.93 3.87
CA VAL A 120 6.07 0.84 4.14
C VAL A 120 6.73 -0.53 3.89
N GLN A 121 7.48 -0.67 2.80
CA GLN A 121 8.23 -1.90 2.50
C GLN A 121 9.21 -2.28 3.60
N ASN A 122 9.91 -1.28 4.17
CA ASN A 122 10.86 -1.51 5.26
C ASN A 122 10.14 -2.03 6.51
N VAL A 123 9.02 -1.42 6.88
CA VAL A 123 8.19 -1.89 8.01
C VAL A 123 7.70 -3.32 7.77
N MET A 124 7.12 -3.58 6.58
CA MET A 124 6.58 -4.90 6.22
C MET A 124 7.63 -6.01 6.18
N ASN A 125 8.87 -5.68 5.82
CA ASN A 125 9.96 -6.65 5.74
C ASN A 125 10.79 -6.72 7.02
N LYS A 126 10.53 -5.85 8.00
CA LYS A 126 11.38 -5.67 9.20
C LYS A 126 12.86 -5.45 8.81
N GLN A 127 13.10 -4.72 7.73
CA GLN A 127 14.43 -4.45 7.18
C GLN A 127 14.53 -2.99 6.78
N GLU A 128 15.52 -2.31 7.34
CA GLU A 128 15.84 -0.95 6.96
C GLU A 128 16.89 -0.96 5.86
N ASN A 129 16.45 -0.74 4.62
CA ASN A 129 17.32 -0.60 3.47
C ASN A 129 16.76 0.40 2.47
N GLN A 130 17.61 0.83 1.52
CA GLN A 130 17.27 1.83 0.51
C GLN A 130 16.79 1.23 -0.82
N TRP A 131 16.82 -0.10 -0.96
CA TRP A 131 16.44 -0.78 -2.20
C TRP A 131 14.92 -0.92 -2.33
N PHE A 132 14.34 -0.15 -3.23
CA PHE A 132 12.95 -0.32 -3.64
C PHE A 132 12.81 -1.55 -4.54
N SER A 133 11.95 -2.46 -4.17
CA SER A 133 11.53 -3.59 -4.98
C SER A 133 10.01 -3.56 -5.12
N GLY A 134 9.51 -3.25 -6.29
CA GLY A 134 8.06 -3.13 -6.50
C GLY A 134 7.70 -2.70 -7.90
N SER A 135 6.41 -2.46 -8.12
CA SER A 135 5.89 -2.01 -9.40
C SER A 135 5.93 -0.49 -9.51
N LEU A 136 6.73 0.03 -10.42
CA LEU A 136 6.71 1.46 -10.76
C LEU A 136 5.30 1.92 -11.17
N SER A 137 4.58 1.10 -11.93
CA SER A 137 3.21 1.44 -12.33
C SER A 137 2.29 1.67 -11.12
N GLU A 138 2.51 1.00 -9.99
CA GLU A 138 1.77 1.28 -8.76
C GLU A 138 2.15 2.62 -8.16
N VAL A 139 3.44 2.93 -8.10
CA VAL A 139 3.93 4.23 -7.62
C VAL A 139 3.36 5.38 -8.46
N PHE A 140 3.38 5.25 -9.79
CA PHE A 140 2.82 6.25 -10.68
C PHE A 140 1.29 6.40 -10.53
N LYS A 141 0.57 5.30 -10.28
CA LYS A 141 -0.87 5.35 -9.93
C LYS A 141 -1.10 6.06 -8.60
N MET A 142 -0.30 5.77 -7.57
CA MET A 142 -0.35 6.47 -6.27
C MET A 142 -0.08 7.97 -6.44
N ALA A 143 0.90 8.33 -7.27
CA ALA A 143 1.23 9.71 -7.62
C ALA A 143 0.19 10.39 -8.51
N ARG A 144 -0.89 9.69 -8.90
CA ARG A 144 -1.93 10.21 -9.80
C ARG A 144 -1.38 10.69 -11.14
N ILE A 145 -0.39 9.99 -11.69
CA ILE A 145 0.16 10.25 -13.02
C ILE A 145 -0.62 9.43 -14.04
N ASN A 146 -1.35 10.09 -14.92
CA ASN A 146 -2.24 9.48 -15.91
C ASN A 146 -1.96 10.02 -17.32
N GLY A 147 -2.57 9.40 -18.33
CA GLY A 147 -2.45 9.81 -19.73
C GLY A 147 -1.06 9.62 -20.31
N LYS A 148 -0.61 10.53 -21.17
CA LYS A 148 0.69 10.45 -21.84
C LYS A 148 1.89 10.37 -20.86
N SER A 149 1.78 11.03 -19.71
CA SER A 149 2.82 10.98 -18.67
C SER A 149 2.81 9.66 -17.86
N GLY A 150 1.81 8.82 -18.02
CA GLY A 150 1.68 7.52 -17.36
C GLY A 150 2.12 6.33 -18.22
N THR A 151 2.60 6.54 -19.45
CA THR A 151 3.14 5.48 -20.31
C THR A 151 4.46 4.92 -19.75
N ILE A 152 4.80 3.70 -20.10
CA ILE A 152 6.03 3.05 -19.63
C ILE A 152 7.25 3.91 -20.01
N ASP A 153 7.32 4.43 -21.24
CA ASP A 153 8.43 5.26 -21.68
C ASP A 153 8.57 6.55 -20.88
N ALA A 154 7.42 7.20 -20.56
CA ALA A 154 7.42 8.41 -19.73
C ALA A 154 7.83 8.10 -18.28
N GLN A 155 7.43 6.94 -17.74
CA GLN A 155 7.87 6.47 -16.43
C GLN A 155 9.39 6.23 -16.42
N CYS A 156 9.91 5.48 -17.40
CA CYS A 156 11.34 5.20 -17.53
C CYS A 156 12.16 6.49 -17.66
N ARG A 157 11.72 7.44 -18.48
CA ARG A 157 12.37 8.74 -18.64
C ARG A 157 12.44 9.50 -17.31
N MET A 158 11.35 9.58 -16.56
CA MET A 158 11.31 10.26 -15.26
C MET A 158 12.26 9.61 -14.25
N ILE A 159 12.34 8.27 -14.22
CA ILE A 159 13.28 7.55 -13.35
C ILE A 159 14.73 7.84 -13.77
N TYR A 160 14.99 7.96 -15.07
CA TYR A 160 16.32 8.33 -15.56
C TYR A 160 16.69 9.77 -15.15
N GLU A 161 15.76 10.71 -15.21
CA GLU A 161 15.94 12.08 -14.70
C GLU A 161 16.29 12.10 -13.21
N PHE A 162 15.62 11.26 -12.40
CA PHE A 162 15.96 11.10 -10.98
C PHE A 162 17.36 10.49 -10.77
N LYS A 163 17.79 9.58 -11.65
CA LYS A 163 19.13 9.02 -11.62
C LYS A 163 20.18 10.09 -11.94
N GLU A 164 19.98 10.89 -12.99
CA GLU A 164 20.90 11.98 -13.36
C GLU A 164 20.98 13.05 -12.24
N ALA A 165 19.88 13.27 -11.51
CA ALA A 165 19.86 14.13 -10.33
C ALA A 165 20.48 13.47 -9.06
N GLY A 166 20.98 12.23 -9.16
CA GLY A 166 21.60 11.51 -8.05
C GLY A 166 20.64 11.01 -6.97
N LEU A 167 19.32 11.11 -7.19
CA LEU A 167 18.32 10.69 -6.18
C LEU A 167 18.07 9.19 -6.20
N VAL A 168 18.27 8.53 -7.32
CA VAL A 168 18.13 7.09 -7.42
C VAL A 168 19.33 6.47 -8.13
N THR A 169 19.67 5.25 -7.73
CA THR A 169 20.66 4.42 -8.42
C THR A 169 19.97 3.17 -8.94
N LEU A 170 20.23 2.83 -10.20
CA LEU A 170 19.66 1.65 -10.84
C LEU A 170 20.52 0.42 -10.54
N ALA A 171 19.86 -0.71 -10.22
CA ALA A 171 20.59 -1.98 -10.11
C ALA A 171 21.20 -2.39 -11.46
N LYS A 172 22.40 -2.98 -11.41
CA LYS A 172 23.12 -3.44 -12.62
C LYS A 172 22.46 -4.64 -13.32
N ARG A 173 21.53 -5.34 -12.69
CA ARG A 173 20.84 -6.53 -13.23
C ARG A 173 19.51 -6.16 -13.89
N ILE A 174 19.40 -6.46 -15.18
CA ILE A 174 18.33 -6.04 -16.10
C ILE A 174 16.96 -6.72 -15.81
N LYS A 175 16.89 -7.79 -15.02
CA LYS A 175 15.64 -8.59 -14.87
C LYS A 175 14.63 -8.05 -13.85
N SER A 176 14.98 -7.10 -13.00
CA SER A 176 14.05 -6.42 -12.10
C SER A 176 14.50 -4.99 -11.90
N LEU A 177 13.58 -4.05 -12.06
CA LEU A 177 13.86 -2.64 -11.83
C LEU A 177 13.93 -2.39 -10.31
N ASN A 178 15.08 -2.71 -9.73
CA ASN A 178 15.38 -2.37 -8.35
C ASN A 178 16.03 -0.99 -8.33
N LEU A 179 15.44 -0.08 -7.60
CA LEU A 179 15.92 1.29 -7.41
C LEU A 179 16.50 1.41 -6.01
N HIS A 180 17.71 1.97 -5.92
CA HIS A 180 18.24 2.42 -4.63
C HIS A 180 17.84 3.90 -4.47
N LEU A 181 17.15 4.21 -3.38
CA LEU A 181 16.69 5.57 -3.08
C LEU A 181 17.73 6.28 -2.20
N ASN A 182 18.49 7.19 -2.79
CA ASN A 182 19.60 7.86 -2.11
C ASN A 182 19.15 8.94 -1.12
N TYR A 183 17.87 9.33 -1.15
CA TYR A 183 17.29 10.40 -0.33
C TYR A 183 16.45 9.91 0.86
N ILE A 184 16.30 8.60 1.04
CA ILE A 184 15.56 8.06 2.18
C ILE A 184 16.41 8.10 3.47
N ASP A 185 15.80 8.53 4.56
CA ASP A 185 16.34 8.42 5.92
C ASP A 185 15.92 7.09 6.52
N LEU A 186 16.89 6.25 6.84
CA LEU A 186 16.65 4.94 7.46
C LEU A 186 16.53 5.05 8.98
N ASN A 187 17.44 5.76 9.61
CA ASN A 187 17.49 5.89 11.06
C ASN A 187 16.72 7.16 11.48
N ILE A 188 15.45 6.98 11.83
CA ILE A 188 14.64 8.07 12.39
C ILE A 188 14.70 7.92 13.91
N ASP A 189 15.34 8.86 14.57
CA ASP A 189 15.48 8.96 16.02
C ASP A 189 14.65 10.13 16.59
N GLU A 190 14.74 10.33 17.91
CA GLU A 190 14.03 11.42 18.61
C GLU A 190 14.50 12.81 18.18
N ASN A 191 15.70 12.94 17.58
CA ASN A 191 16.26 14.19 17.12
C ASN A 191 15.89 14.48 15.65
N SER A 192 15.29 13.53 14.96
CA SER A 192 14.90 13.67 13.57
C SER A 192 13.75 14.66 13.42
N GLU A 193 13.94 15.72 12.63
CA GLU A 193 12.87 16.68 12.32
C GLU A 193 11.81 16.03 11.41
N ILE A 194 10.67 15.65 12.00
CA ILE A 194 9.55 15.05 11.27
C ILE A 194 8.72 16.15 10.62
N ALA A 195 8.65 16.14 9.29
CA ALA A 195 7.81 17.07 8.52
C ALA A 195 6.37 16.58 8.36
N MET A 196 6.17 15.27 8.32
CA MET A 196 4.86 14.69 8.02
C MET A 196 4.73 13.26 8.56
N VAL A 197 3.52 12.91 9.01
CA VAL A 197 3.13 11.55 9.38
C VAL A 197 2.07 11.05 8.39
N ILE A 198 2.29 9.89 7.80
CA ILE A 198 1.36 9.25 6.87
C ILE A 198 0.67 8.09 7.60
N GLU A 199 -0.64 8.17 7.74
CA GLU A 199 -1.49 7.17 8.40
C GLU A 199 -2.51 6.56 7.43
N ASP A 200 -2.91 7.28 6.38
CA ASP A 200 -3.76 6.76 5.31
C ASP A 200 -2.95 6.48 4.05
N PHE A 201 -2.75 5.21 3.77
CA PHE A 201 -1.97 4.72 2.62
C PHE A 201 -2.78 4.56 1.32
N ASN A 202 -4.09 4.81 1.35
CA ASN A 202 -4.93 4.75 0.15
C ASN A 202 -4.72 5.95 -0.77
N ASP A 203 -4.53 7.11 -0.17
CA ASP A 203 -4.45 8.39 -0.88
C ASP A 203 -3.19 9.19 -0.52
N VAL A 204 -2.04 8.51 -0.48
CA VAL A 204 -0.73 9.02 -0.03
C VAL A 204 -0.36 10.38 -0.62
N VAL A 205 -0.54 10.58 -1.93
CA VAL A 205 -0.15 11.84 -2.60
C VAL A 205 -0.88 13.06 -2.05
N TYR A 206 -2.02 12.89 -1.39
CA TYR A 206 -2.76 14.03 -0.84
C TYR A 206 -2.13 14.63 0.41
N TYR A 207 -1.27 13.91 1.10
CA TYR A 207 -0.45 14.49 2.16
C TYR A 207 0.50 15.56 1.60
N LEU A 208 1.14 15.29 0.46
CA LEU A 208 1.96 16.27 -0.25
C LEU A 208 1.11 17.47 -0.72
N TYR A 209 -0.08 17.23 -1.29
CA TYR A 209 -0.99 18.33 -1.65
C TYR A 209 -1.34 19.23 -0.46
N LYS A 210 -1.67 18.64 0.70
CA LYS A 210 -1.98 19.40 1.92
C LYS A 210 -0.78 20.22 2.39
N HIS A 211 0.42 19.62 2.38
CA HIS A 211 1.65 20.31 2.78
C HIS A 211 1.92 21.53 1.89
N LEU A 212 1.63 21.44 0.60
CA LEU A 212 1.79 22.52 -0.36
C LEU A 212 0.63 23.55 -0.34
N GLY A 213 -0.24 23.49 0.67
CA GLY A 213 -1.36 24.43 0.83
C GLY A 213 -2.51 24.20 -0.16
N GLU A 214 -2.52 23.08 -0.89
CA GLU A 214 -3.60 22.74 -1.79
C GLU A 214 -4.86 22.36 -1.02
N ARG A 215 -6.00 22.77 -1.53
CA ARG A 215 -7.29 22.50 -0.89
C ARG A 215 -7.70 21.05 -1.09
N VAL A 216 -7.64 20.27 -0.02
CA VAL A 216 -8.01 18.86 0.02
C VAL A 216 -9.12 18.65 1.04
N VAL A 217 -10.18 17.94 0.67
CA VAL A 217 -11.28 17.55 1.55
C VAL A 217 -11.45 16.04 1.54
N GLN A 218 -12.05 15.50 2.60
CA GLN A 218 -12.34 14.07 2.69
C GLN A 218 -13.78 13.78 2.28
N CYS A 219 -13.99 12.71 1.51
CA CYS A 219 -15.32 12.24 1.14
C CYS A 219 -16.04 11.70 2.38
N GLN A 220 -17.21 12.24 2.71
CA GLN A 220 -17.98 11.84 3.89
C GLN A 220 -18.52 10.40 3.84
N GLN A 221 -18.61 9.80 2.65
CA GLN A 221 -19.15 8.45 2.48
C GLN A 221 -18.06 7.37 2.44
N CYS A 222 -16.93 7.60 1.77
CA CYS A 222 -15.89 6.59 1.57
C CYS A 222 -14.51 6.99 2.11
N GLY A 223 -14.40 8.10 2.82
CA GLY A 223 -13.12 8.57 3.39
C GLY A 223 -12.07 9.05 2.39
N ARG A 224 -12.24 8.78 1.08
CA ARG A 224 -11.26 9.13 0.05
C ARG A 224 -10.96 10.62 0.01
N MET A 225 -9.70 10.99 -0.10
CA MET A 225 -9.26 12.35 -0.28
C MET A 225 -9.62 12.90 -1.67
N ILE A 226 -10.01 14.17 -1.72
CA ILE A 226 -10.44 14.88 -2.93
C ILE A 226 -9.70 16.20 -2.99
N LYS A 227 -8.93 16.45 -4.07
CA LYS A 227 -8.39 17.78 -4.36
C LYS A 227 -9.50 18.65 -4.95
N LEU A 228 -9.70 19.85 -4.38
CA LEU A 228 -10.63 20.84 -4.89
C LEU A 228 -9.97 21.67 -5.99
N LYS A 229 -10.74 22.04 -7.01
CA LYS A 229 -10.29 23.03 -8.00
C LYS A 229 -10.30 24.42 -7.37
N LYS A 230 -9.52 25.38 -7.94
CA LYS A 230 -9.43 26.76 -7.42
C LYS A 230 -10.80 27.41 -7.18
N ASN A 231 -11.76 27.19 -8.09
CA ASN A 231 -13.11 27.77 -8.02
C ASN A 231 -14.16 26.83 -7.41
N GLU A 232 -13.76 25.67 -6.87
CA GLU A 232 -14.69 24.72 -6.29
C GLU A 232 -14.98 25.07 -4.83
N ARG A 233 -16.27 25.06 -4.44
CA ARG A 233 -16.67 25.37 -3.06
C ARG A 233 -16.12 24.31 -2.08
N ALA A 234 -15.68 24.75 -0.90
CA ALA A 234 -15.24 23.84 0.18
C ALA A 234 -16.38 22.91 0.67
N SER A 235 -17.61 23.19 0.31
CA SER A 235 -18.80 22.39 0.66
C SER A 235 -18.92 21.06 -0.11
N ARG A 236 -17.94 20.68 -0.93
CA ARG A 236 -17.94 19.37 -1.59
C ARG A 236 -17.81 18.24 -0.56
N LYS A 237 -18.89 17.50 -0.36
CA LYS A 237 -18.97 16.41 0.65
C LYS A 237 -18.61 15.04 0.10
N TYR A 238 -18.73 14.81 -1.21
CA TYR A 238 -18.59 13.49 -1.81
C TYR A 238 -17.63 13.47 -2.99
N CYS A 239 -16.86 12.40 -3.15
CA CYS A 239 -16.13 12.13 -4.38
C CYS A 239 -17.09 11.88 -5.55
N GLN A 240 -16.56 11.88 -6.77
CA GLN A 240 -17.40 11.75 -7.97
C GLN A 240 -18.21 10.45 -7.99
N SER A 241 -17.60 9.33 -7.54
CA SER A 241 -18.27 8.03 -7.47
C SER A 241 -19.41 8.04 -6.43
N CYS A 242 -19.13 8.48 -5.21
CA CYS A 242 -20.13 8.55 -4.14
C CYS A 242 -21.25 9.55 -4.46
N LYS A 243 -20.94 10.67 -5.12
CA LYS A 243 -21.96 11.62 -5.59
C LYS A 243 -22.93 10.96 -6.57
N LYS A 244 -22.44 10.11 -7.48
CA LYS A 244 -23.33 9.37 -8.41
C LYS A 244 -24.25 8.41 -7.65
N ILE A 245 -23.69 7.64 -6.68
CA ILE A 245 -24.48 6.71 -5.87
C ILE A 245 -25.56 7.47 -5.09
N THR A 246 -25.19 8.52 -4.36
CA THR A 246 -26.13 9.32 -3.56
C THR A 246 -27.23 9.97 -4.44
N ASN A 247 -26.90 10.42 -5.64
CA ASN A 247 -27.89 10.96 -6.56
C ASN A 247 -28.86 9.88 -7.07
N ASN A 248 -28.36 8.68 -7.40
CA ASN A 248 -29.21 7.56 -7.84
C ASN A 248 -30.18 7.13 -6.72
N GLU A 249 -29.70 7.06 -5.47
CA GLU A 249 -30.55 6.76 -4.32
C GLU A 249 -31.65 7.82 -4.12
N LYS A 250 -31.32 9.11 -4.27
CA LYS A 250 -32.32 10.20 -4.20
C LYS A 250 -33.37 10.07 -5.29
N VAL A 251 -32.96 9.76 -6.52
CA VAL A 251 -33.88 9.56 -7.65
C VAL A 251 -34.77 8.32 -7.40
N ALA A 252 -34.20 7.22 -6.88
CA ALA A 252 -35.00 6.03 -6.55
C ALA A 252 -36.06 6.35 -5.50
N ARG A 253 -35.68 6.99 -4.39
CA ARG A 253 -36.62 7.39 -3.32
C ARG A 253 -37.71 8.38 -3.82
N PHE A 254 -37.35 9.27 -4.74
CA PHE A 254 -38.34 10.17 -5.35
C PHE A 254 -39.38 9.41 -6.17
N ARG A 255 -38.95 8.44 -6.98
CA ARG A 255 -39.83 7.58 -7.77
C ARG A 255 -40.74 6.70 -6.91
N GLU A 256 -40.26 6.21 -5.81
CA GLU A 256 -41.06 5.42 -4.84
C GLU A 256 -42.17 6.24 -4.16
N ARG A 257 -41.92 7.54 -3.91
CA ARG A 257 -42.93 8.45 -3.34
C ARG A 257 -43.99 8.90 -4.30
N GLN A 258 -43.80 8.69 -5.61
CA GLN A 258 -44.79 9.02 -6.64
C GLN A 258 -45.65 7.83 -7.07
N LYS A 259 -45.38 6.64 -6.53
CA LYS A 259 -46.23 5.46 -6.67
C LYS A 259 -47.20 5.36 -5.51
#